data_306ff3d1d54ebd773b3308fefc884d04
#
_entry.id   306ff3d1d54ebd773b3308fefc884d04
#
_cell.length_a   1.000
_cell.length_b   1.000
_cell.length_c   1.000
_cell.angle_alpha   90.00
_cell.angle_beta   90.00
_cell.angle_gamma   90.00
#
_symmetry.space_group_name_H-M   'P 1'
#
loop_
_entity.id
_entity.type
_entity.pdbx_description
1 polymer ?
#
loop_
_entity_poly.entity_id
_entity_poly.type
_entity_poly.pdbx_seq_one_letter_code
_entity_poly.pdbx_strand_id
1 'polypeptide(L)'
;MQTYESDANIGNIKLIAVDMDKTLLTDERVLPQGLDERLDKLAEAGIVFCPASGRPAPKLEEMFEGIKNRLAFCPDNGACVIYRGSYIYKSIIDVELYQQVLSRASEDPRAVPVLCCFDEFYVLARDHQYHDEISVYYNTINYVDSFEGIDIESNKITILECQYLNLHPVYLCSRNLNF
;
A
#
# COMPACT_ATOMS: atom_id res chain seq x y z
N MET A 1 -21.27 3.35 27.18
CA MET A 1 -19.90 3.34 26.62
C MET A 1 -19.08 2.50 27.58
N GLN A 2 -18.59 1.31 27.17
CA GLN A 2 -17.69 0.52 28.01
C GLN A 2 -16.37 1.27 28.08
N THR A 3 -15.86 1.50 29.28
CA THR A 3 -14.54 2.09 29.49
C THR A 3 -13.49 0.98 29.30
N TYR A 4 -12.42 1.26 28.56
CA TYR A 4 -11.31 0.33 28.31
C TYR A 4 -10.64 -0.20 29.60
N GLU A 5 -10.82 0.49 30.72
CA GLU A 5 -10.30 0.13 32.05
C GLU A 5 -10.87 -1.19 32.59
N SER A 6 -11.98 -1.69 32.04
CA SER A 6 -12.64 -2.93 32.47
C SER A 6 -12.29 -4.16 31.62
N ASP A 7 -11.47 -4.03 30.56
CA ASP A 7 -11.09 -5.15 29.71
C ASP A 7 -9.86 -5.89 30.30
N ALA A 8 -10.10 -7.08 30.84
CA ALA A 8 -9.06 -7.92 31.44
C ALA A 8 -7.98 -8.39 30.43
N ASN A 9 -8.20 -8.24 29.14
CA ASN A 9 -7.29 -8.70 28.09
C ASN A 9 -6.33 -7.61 27.58
N ILE A 10 -6.49 -6.34 27.97
CA ILE A 10 -5.62 -5.24 27.51
C ILE A 10 -4.14 -5.52 27.78
N GLY A 11 -3.79 -6.14 28.91
CA GLY A 11 -2.42 -6.51 29.25
C GLY A 11 -1.76 -7.54 28.31
N ASN A 12 -2.53 -8.22 27.47
CA ASN A 12 -2.07 -9.24 26.52
C ASN A 12 -1.87 -8.71 25.11
N ILE A 13 -2.15 -7.43 24.86
CA ILE A 13 -1.97 -6.83 23.52
C ILE A 13 -0.47 -6.81 23.19
N LYS A 14 -0.12 -7.33 22.00
CA LYS A 14 1.25 -7.36 21.45
C LYS A 14 1.38 -6.60 20.15
N LEU A 15 0.27 -6.31 19.49
CA LEU A 15 0.22 -5.59 18.22
C LEU A 15 -0.98 -4.63 18.22
N ILE A 16 -0.73 -3.44 17.74
CA ILE A 16 -1.77 -2.45 17.43
C ILE A 16 -1.67 -2.10 15.95
N ALA A 17 -2.65 -2.53 15.15
CA ALA A 17 -2.78 -2.14 13.76
C ALA A 17 -3.75 -0.95 13.65
N VAL A 18 -3.35 0.09 12.92
CA VAL A 18 -4.11 1.34 12.80
C VAL A 18 -4.20 1.75 11.34
N ASP A 19 -5.42 2.02 10.89
CA ASP A 19 -5.64 2.64 9.58
C ASP A 19 -5.11 4.08 9.55
N MET A 20 -4.70 4.53 8.37
CA MET A 20 -4.05 5.83 8.20
C MET A 20 -5.05 6.97 8.03
N ASP A 21 -5.88 6.90 6.98
CA ASP A 21 -6.71 8.02 6.58
C ASP A 21 -7.93 8.18 7.51
N LYS A 22 -8.10 9.38 8.06
CA LYS A 22 -9.18 9.70 9.02
C LYS A 22 -9.15 8.88 10.32
N THR A 23 -8.05 8.17 10.59
CA THR A 23 -7.85 7.38 11.81
C THR A 23 -6.56 7.80 12.51
N LEU A 24 -5.38 7.53 11.94
CA LEU A 24 -4.10 7.97 12.50
C LEU A 24 -3.75 9.40 12.05
N LEU A 25 -3.98 9.71 10.78
CA LEU A 25 -3.66 11.03 10.23
C LEU A 25 -4.66 12.09 10.67
N THR A 26 -4.16 13.30 10.88
CA THR A 26 -4.99 14.50 11.11
C THR A 26 -5.79 14.86 9.86
N ASP A 27 -6.70 15.83 9.97
CA ASP A 27 -7.48 16.34 8.84
C ASP A 27 -6.56 16.94 7.75
N GLU A 28 -5.38 17.44 8.13
CA GLU A 28 -4.34 17.94 7.22
C GLU A 28 -3.49 16.81 6.61
N ARG A 29 -3.83 15.53 6.89
CA ARG A 29 -3.13 14.32 6.40
C ARG A 29 -1.67 14.21 6.85
N VAL A 30 -1.35 14.75 8.03
CA VAL A 30 -0.04 14.61 8.67
C VAL A 30 -0.12 13.72 9.90
N LEU A 31 1.02 13.16 10.32
CA LEU A 31 1.11 12.39 11.55
C LEU A 31 0.84 13.30 12.76
N PRO A 32 0.13 12.81 13.78
CA PRO A 32 -0.19 13.62 14.95
C PRO A 32 1.07 13.96 15.74
N GLN A 33 1.10 15.18 16.28
CA GLN A 33 2.20 15.63 17.14
C GLN A 33 2.36 14.72 18.37
N GLY A 34 3.60 14.41 18.73
CA GLY A 34 3.92 13.56 19.89
C GLY A 34 3.64 12.07 19.62
N LEU A 35 3.50 11.64 18.35
CA LEU A 35 3.36 10.23 18.00
C LEU A 35 4.61 9.45 18.41
N ASP A 36 5.82 9.98 18.18
CA ASP A 36 7.08 9.30 18.49
C ASP A 36 7.18 8.90 19.94
N GLU A 37 6.84 9.81 20.87
CA GLU A 37 6.83 9.52 22.30
C GLU A 37 5.84 8.43 22.70
N ARG A 38 4.70 8.35 21.99
CA ARG A 38 3.70 7.29 22.21
C ARG A 38 4.20 5.96 21.69
N LEU A 39 4.86 5.96 20.53
CA LEU A 39 5.45 4.75 19.94
C LEU A 39 6.60 4.22 20.81
N ASP A 40 7.38 5.09 21.46
CA ASP A 40 8.40 4.69 22.43
C ASP A 40 7.78 3.94 23.61
N LYS A 41 6.72 4.47 24.19
CA LYS A 41 5.99 3.81 25.28
C LYS A 41 5.39 2.47 24.89
N LEU A 42 4.88 2.34 23.65
CA LEU A 42 4.40 1.06 23.14
C LEU A 42 5.55 0.05 23.00
N ALA A 43 6.68 0.48 22.45
CA ALA A 43 7.86 -0.37 22.32
C ALA A 43 8.41 -0.85 23.68
N GLU A 44 8.46 0.04 24.68
CA GLU A 44 8.83 -0.30 26.07
C GLU A 44 7.86 -1.33 26.68
N ALA A 45 6.58 -1.26 26.35
CA ALA A 45 5.58 -2.24 26.76
C ALA A 45 5.61 -3.55 25.93
N GLY A 46 6.52 -3.66 24.96
CA GLY A 46 6.63 -4.82 24.08
C GLY A 46 5.50 -4.92 23.08
N ILE A 47 4.87 -3.80 22.71
CA ILE A 47 3.76 -3.71 21.75
C ILE A 47 4.29 -3.17 20.42
N VAL A 48 4.05 -3.90 19.34
CA VAL A 48 4.40 -3.49 17.98
C VAL A 48 3.27 -2.61 17.43
N PHE A 49 3.62 -1.45 16.88
CA PHE A 49 2.69 -0.60 16.17
C PHE A 49 2.79 -0.87 14.67
N CYS A 50 1.64 -0.97 14.00
CA CYS A 50 1.52 -1.37 12.60
C CYS A 50 0.57 -0.43 11.83
N PRO A 51 1.07 0.60 11.15
CA PRO A 51 0.28 1.34 10.18
C PRO A 51 -0.24 0.41 9.08
N ALA A 52 -1.54 0.47 8.80
CA ALA A 52 -2.21 -0.29 7.74
C ALA A 52 -2.83 0.69 6.74
N SER A 53 -2.60 0.46 5.44
CA SER A 53 -3.04 1.40 4.40
C SER A 53 -3.16 0.74 3.03
N GLY A 54 -3.95 1.35 2.14
CA GLY A 54 -3.93 1.04 0.71
C GLY A 54 -2.73 1.63 -0.04
N ARG A 55 -1.89 2.45 0.62
CA ARG A 55 -0.67 3.01 0.03
C ARG A 55 0.34 1.92 -0.27
N PRO A 56 1.11 2.04 -1.37
CA PRO A 56 2.28 1.20 -1.59
C PRO A 56 3.28 1.27 -0.45
N ALA A 57 4.05 0.19 -0.27
CA ALA A 57 5.02 0.07 0.80
C ALA A 57 6.00 1.26 0.88
N PRO A 58 6.67 1.69 -0.22
CA PRO A 58 7.58 2.83 -0.16
C PRO A 58 6.92 4.13 0.30
N LYS A 59 5.67 4.39 -0.15
CA LYS A 59 4.92 5.60 0.24
C LYS A 59 4.47 5.56 1.71
N LEU A 60 4.14 4.38 2.21
CA LEU A 60 3.76 4.23 3.61
C LEU A 60 4.98 4.37 4.53
N GLU A 61 6.11 3.75 4.18
CA GLU A 61 7.34 3.82 4.96
C GLU A 61 7.94 5.23 4.99
N GLU A 62 7.87 5.98 3.88
CA GLU A 62 8.33 7.38 3.76
C GLU A 62 7.70 8.26 4.84
N MET A 63 6.43 8.05 5.17
CA MET A 63 5.74 8.83 6.21
C MET A 63 6.33 8.63 7.61
N PHE A 64 7.06 7.53 7.83
CA PHE A 64 7.67 7.15 9.11
C PHE A 64 9.20 7.09 9.04
N GLU A 65 9.84 7.83 8.09
CA GLU A 65 11.27 7.70 7.75
C GLU A 65 12.19 7.65 8.99
N GLY A 66 11.97 8.50 9.99
CA GLY A 66 12.80 8.55 11.20
C GLY A 66 12.65 7.36 12.16
N ILE A 67 11.56 6.58 12.03
CA ILE A 67 11.17 5.56 13.03
C ILE A 67 10.76 4.22 12.40
N LYS A 68 10.79 4.12 11.09
CA LYS A 68 10.27 2.96 10.33
C LYS A 68 10.81 1.60 10.79
N ASN A 69 12.08 1.52 11.22
CA ASN A 69 12.71 0.26 11.66
C ASN A 69 12.14 -0.30 12.97
N ARG A 70 11.33 0.47 13.69
CA ARG A 70 10.71 0.05 14.95
C ARG A 70 9.27 -0.43 14.78
N LEU A 71 8.72 -0.23 13.58
CA LEU A 71 7.33 -0.49 13.24
C LEU A 71 7.18 -1.77 12.43
N ALA A 72 5.99 -2.33 12.43
CA ALA A 72 5.51 -3.16 11.34
C ALA A 72 4.70 -2.30 10.37
N PHE A 73 4.57 -2.71 9.12
CA PHE A 73 3.71 -2.06 8.13
C PHE A 73 2.83 -3.07 7.44
N CYS A 74 1.60 -2.67 7.15
CA CYS A 74 0.64 -3.47 6.40
C CYS A 74 0.13 -2.65 5.20
N PRO A 75 0.97 -2.46 4.14
CA PRO A 75 0.63 -1.68 2.97
C PRO A 75 -0.24 -2.44 1.98
N ASP A 76 -0.61 -1.77 0.88
CA ASP A 76 -1.33 -2.33 -0.26
C ASP A 76 -2.60 -3.10 0.12
N ASN A 77 -3.40 -2.55 1.05
CA ASN A 77 -4.61 -3.19 1.59
C ASN A 77 -4.35 -4.58 2.21
N GLY A 78 -3.18 -4.79 2.80
CA GLY A 78 -2.78 -6.04 3.42
C GLY A 78 -2.19 -7.07 2.46
N ALA A 79 -1.81 -6.67 1.25
CA ALA A 79 -1.15 -7.57 0.31
C ALA A 79 0.29 -7.91 0.72
N CYS A 80 0.88 -7.16 1.61
CA CYS A 80 2.15 -7.53 2.25
C CYS A 80 2.23 -7.04 3.69
N VAL A 81 3.18 -7.60 4.44
CA VAL A 81 3.55 -7.14 5.78
C VAL A 81 5.06 -7.00 5.85
N ILE A 82 5.50 -5.83 6.31
CA ILE A 82 6.92 -5.52 6.51
C ILE A 82 7.16 -5.40 8.02
N TYR A 83 8.22 -6.00 8.50
CA TYR A 83 8.68 -5.85 9.88
C TYR A 83 10.20 -5.72 9.93
N ARG A 84 10.70 -4.68 10.57
CA ARG A 84 12.13 -4.37 10.66
C ARG A 84 12.82 -4.35 9.29
N GLY A 85 12.17 -3.72 8.30
CA GLY A 85 12.69 -3.57 6.95
C GLY A 85 12.69 -4.84 6.10
N SER A 86 12.02 -5.91 6.54
CA SER A 86 11.91 -7.16 5.78
C SER A 86 10.47 -7.52 5.52
N TYR A 87 10.16 -7.97 4.31
CA TYR A 87 8.86 -8.56 3.99
C TYR A 87 8.72 -9.91 4.70
N ILE A 88 7.80 -9.99 5.67
CA ILE A 88 7.47 -11.22 6.40
C ILE A 88 6.23 -11.93 5.86
N TYR A 89 5.48 -11.24 5.00
CA TYR A 89 4.34 -11.77 4.26
C TYR A 89 4.21 -11.06 2.92
N LYS A 90 3.91 -11.81 1.87
CA LYS A 90 3.57 -11.33 0.53
C LYS A 90 2.39 -12.13 -0.01
N SER A 91 1.36 -11.44 -0.51
CA SER A 91 0.29 -12.03 -1.31
C SER A 91 0.60 -11.74 -2.77
N ILE A 92 0.92 -12.77 -3.53
CA ILE A 92 1.38 -12.64 -4.92
C ILE A 92 0.24 -13.02 -5.85
N ILE A 93 0.05 -12.26 -6.92
CA ILE A 93 -0.88 -12.57 -7.99
C ILE A 93 -0.16 -13.51 -8.98
N ASP A 94 -0.88 -14.53 -9.43
CA ASP A 94 -0.38 -15.43 -10.47
C ASP A 94 -0.04 -14.66 -11.76
N VAL A 95 1.10 -15.02 -12.39
CA VAL A 95 1.63 -14.31 -13.57
C VAL A 95 0.66 -14.38 -14.73
N GLU A 96 0.08 -15.56 -15.01
CA GLU A 96 -0.86 -15.72 -16.12
C GLU A 96 -2.11 -14.88 -15.90
N LEU A 97 -2.56 -14.78 -14.64
CA LEU A 97 -3.72 -13.99 -14.28
C LEU A 97 -3.46 -12.49 -14.47
N TYR A 98 -2.35 -11.96 -13.93
CA TYR A 98 -2.11 -10.53 -14.08
C TYR A 98 -1.80 -10.15 -15.55
N GLN A 99 -1.18 -11.01 -16.34
CA GLN A 99 -0.97 -10.81 -17.77
C GLN A 99 -2.31 -10.68 -18.52
N GLN A 100 -3.28 -11.56 -18.24
CA GLN A 100 -4.61 -11.48 -18.83
C GLN A 100 -5.33 -10.18 -18.46
N VAL A 101 -5.28 -9.76 -17.19
CA VAL A 101 -5.90 -8.53 -16.71
C VAL A 101 -5.26 -7.30 -17.37
N LEU A 102 -3.92 -7.25 -17.42
CA LEU A 102 -3.19 -6.14 -18.03
C LEU A 102 -3.43 -6.05 -19.54
N SER A 103 -3.41 -7.19 -20.24
CA SER A 103 -3.73 -7.25 -21.66
C SER A 103 -5.11 -6.66 -21.92
N ARG A 104 -6.11 -7.12 -21.17
CA ARG A 104 -7.48 -6.63 -21.31
C ARG A 104 -7.64 -5.14 -20.97
N ALA A 105 -7.01 -4.70 -19.89
CA ALA A 105 -7.04 -3.28 -19.50
C ALA A 105 -6.35 -2.39 -20.55
N SER A 106 -5.30 -2.90 -21.19
CA SER A 106 -4.54 -2.16 -22.21
C SER A 106 -5.31 -1.94 -23.51
N GLU A 107 -6.39 -2.69 -23.75
CA GLU A 107 -7.27 -2.50 -24.91
C GLU A 107 -8.16 -1.25 -24.78
N ASP A 108 -8.47 -0.81 -23.55
CA ASP A 108 -9.26 0.40 -23.33
C ASP A 108 -8.34 1.64 -23.33
N PRO A 109 -8.51 2.56 -24.30
CA PRO A 109 -7.67 3.76 -24.39
C PRO A 109 -7.89 4.75 -23.22
N ARG A 110 -8.93 4.54 -22.41
CA ARG A 110 -9.21 5.37 -21.24
C ARG A 110 -8.55 4.82 -19.96
N ALA A 111 -8.08 3.58 -20.01
CA ALA A 111 -7.46 2.89 -18.88
C ALA A 111 -5.95 3.07 -18.92
N VAL A 112 -5.38 3.44 -17.78
CA VAL A 112 -3.93 3.46 -17.53
C VAL A 112 -3.63 2.35 -16.53
N PRO A 113 -3.26 1.15 -17.00
CA PRO A 113 -2.93 0.05 -16.10
C PRO A 113 -1.55 0.24 -15.48
N VAL A 114 -1.44 -0.03 -14.19
CA VAL A 114 -0.20 -0.02 -13.42
C VAL A 114 -0.02 -1.39 -12.78
N LEU A 115 1.05 -2.10 -13.13
CA LEU A 115 1.48 -3.32 -12.45
C LEU A 115 2.33 -2.94 -11.24
N CYS A 116 1.89 -3.32 -10.05
CA CYS A 116 2.57 -3.02 -8.80
C CYS A 116 3.36 -4.24 -8.31
N CYS A 117 4.68 -4.09 -8.20
CA CYS A 117 5.62 -5.14 -7.82
C CYS A 117 6.34 -4.77 -6.51
N PHE A 118 5.57 -4.49 -5.46
CA PHE A 118 6.02 -4.05 -4.14
C PHE A 118 6.76 -2.71 -4.17
N ASP A 119 8.02 -2.67 -4.61
CA ASP A 119 8.87 -1.48 -4.58
C ASP A 119 9.01 -0.84 -5.98
N GLU A 120 8.59 -1.54 -7.03
CA GLU A 120 8.65 -1.11 -8.42
C GLU A 120 7.27 -1.12 -9.07
N PHE A 121 7.07 -0.21 -10.00
CA PHE A 121 5.80 -0.03 -10.69
C PHE A 121 6.05 0.03 -12.20
N TYR A 122 5.21 -0.66 -12.98
CA TYR A 122 5.33 -0.72 -14.42
C TYR A 122 4.11 -0.10 -15.07
N VAL A 123 4.35 0.79 -16.04
CA VAL A 123 3.33 1.55 -16.77
C VAL A 123 3.66 1.49 -18.26
N LEU A 124 2.66 1.51 -19.14
CA LEU A 124 2.92 1.57 -20.57
C LEU A 124 3.54 2.93 -20.97
N ALA A 125 4.53 2.90 -21.85
CA ALA A 125 5.22 4.10 -22.33
C ALA A 125 4.26 5.11 -22.98
N ARG A 126 3.17 4.64 -23.62
CA ARG A 126 2.10 5.49 -24.17
C ARG A 126 1.40 6.36 -23.13
N ASP A 127 1.43 5.93 -21.86
CA ASP A 127 0.75 6.59 -20.74
C ASP A 127 1.67 7.55 -19.96
N HIS A 128 2.90 7.80 -20.46
CA HIS A 128 3.87 8.72 -19.86
C HIS A 128 3.33 10.13 -19.65
N GLN A 129 2.37 10.55 -20.46
CA GLN A 129 1.68 11.85 -20.31
C GLN A 129 0.98 12.02 -18.94
N TYR A 130 0.70 10.93 -18.22
CA TYR A 130 0.09 10.92 -16.88
C TYR A 130 1.12 10.72 -15.76
N HIS A 131 2.42 10.99 -16.06
CA HIS A 131 3.50 10.79 -15.08
C HIS A 131 3.25 11.52 -13.76
N ASP A 132 2.83 12.78 -13.83
CA ASP A 132 2.67 13.61 -12.65
C ASP A 132 1.57 13.05 -11.72
N GLU A 133 0.47 12.57 -12.28
CA GLU A 133 -0.62 11.96 -11.53
C GLU A 133 -0.23 10.60 -10.94
N ILE A 134 0.51 9.78 -11.70
CA ILE A 134 0.96 8.46 -11.27
C ILE A 134 2.02 8.60 -10.17
N SER A 135 2.95 9.55 -10.28
CA SER A 135 4.06 9.76 -9.33
C SER A 135 3.60 10.22 -7.94
N VAL A 136 2.37 10.75 -7.82
CA VAL A 136 1.75 11.01 -6.51
C VAL A 136 1.66 9.73 -5.67
N TYR A 137 1.39 8.59 -6.33
CA TYR A 137 1.15 7.30 -5.67
C TYR A 137 2.38 6.38 -5.70
N TYR A 138 3.27 6.53 -6.69
CA TYR A 138 4.34 5.57 -6.96
C TYR A 138 5.68 6.28 -7.13
N ASN A 139 6.72 5.80 -6.43
CA ASN A 139 8.05 6.45 -6.44
C ASN A 139 8.91 6.00 -7.62
N THR A 140 8.97 4.68 -7.87
CA THR A 140 9.84 4.11 -8.91
C THR A 140 8.96 3.58 -10.05
N ILE A 141 8.84 4.34 -11.13
CA ILE A 141 8.00 4.00 -12.28
C ILE A 141 8.88 3.56 -13.45
N ASN A 142 8.67 2.33 -13.91
CA ASN A 142 9.31 1.76 -15.09
C ASN A 142 8.33 1.86 -16.27
N TYR A 143 8.73 2.56 -17.32
CA TYR A 143 7.94 2.65 -18.54
C TYR A 143 8.32 1.55 -19.52
N VAL A 144 7.33 0.77 -19.98
CA VAL A 144 7.50 -0.37 -20.87
C VAL A 144 6.61 -0.23 -22.11
N ASP A 145 7.06 -0.78 -23.22
CA ASP A 145 6.25 -0.77 -24.46
C ASP A 145 5.08 -1.75 -24.37
N SER A 146 5.24 -2.83 -23.64
CA SER A 146 4.23 -3.88 -23.40
C SER A 146 4.44 -4.51 -22.03
N PHE A 147 3.36 -5.01 -21.43
CA PHE A 147 3.44 -5.88 -20.25
C PHE A 147 3.78 -7.33 -20.61
N GLU A 148 3.73 -7.69 -21.90
CA GLU A 148 4.00 -9.05 -22.35
C GLU A 148 5.40 -9.50 -21.94
N GLY A 149 5.49 -10.70 -21.35
CA GLY A 149 6.75 -11.29 -20.91
C GLY A 149 7.30 -10.73 -19.60
N ILE A 150 6.65 -9.78 -18.95
CA ILE A 150 6.99 -9.40 -17.58
C ILE A 150 6.61 -10.53 -16.64
N ASP A 151 7.61 -11.11 -15.96
CA ASP A 151 7.47 -12.20 -14.99
C ASP A 151 8.12 -11.76 -13.67
N ILE A 152 7.38 -10.94 -12.90
CA ILE A 152 7.86 -10.36 -11.65
C ILE A 152 6.79 -10.57 -10.59
N GLU A 153 7.20 -10.83 -9.33
CA GLU A 153 6.26 -10.90 -8.20
C GLU A 153 5.43 -9.62 -8.09
N SER A 154 4.14 -9.74 -8.32
CA SER A 154 3.19 -8.64 -8.22
C SER A 154 2.16 -8.88 -7.14
N ASN A 155 1.80 -7.85 -6.41
CA ASN A 155 0.80 -7.89 -5.34
C ASN A 155 -0.50 -7.17 -5.72
N LYS A 156 -0.46 -6.31 -6.73
CA LYS A 156 -1.60 -5.46 -7.09
C LYS A 156 -1.53 -5.00 -8.54
N ILE A 157 -2.70 -4.88 -9.16
CA ILE A 157 -2.90 -4.12 -10.38
C ILE A 157 -3.77 -2.92 -10.03
N THR A 158 -3.36 -1.75 -10.47
CA THR A 158 -4.18 -0.53 -10.40
C THR A 158 -4.57 -0.11 -11.80
N ILE A 159 -5.82 0.25 -12.00
CA ILE A 159 -6.30 0.83 -13.25
C ILE A 159 -6.75 2.25 -12.94
N LEU A 160 -6.07 3.23 -13.53
CA LEU A 160 -6.46 4.63 -13.46
C LEU A 160 -7.32 4.94 -14.68
N GLU A 161 -8.41 5.67 -14.50
CA GLU A 161 -9.28 6.09 -15.61
C GLU A 161 -8.98 7.54 -15.98
N CYS A 162 -8.63 7.80 -17.24
CA CYS A 162 -8.21 9.12 -17.73
C CYS A 162 -9.24 10.24 -17.48
N GLN A 163 -10.53 9.91 -17.45
CA GLN A 163 -11.60 10.90 -17.20
C GLN A 163 -11.70 11.32 -15.72
N TYR A 164 -11.09 10.57 -14.80
CA TYR A 164 -11.23 10.72 -13.36
C TYR A 164 -9.89 10.81 -12.62
N LEU A 165 -8.80 11.26 -13.29
CA LEU A 165 -7.51 11.47 -12.62
C LEU A 165 -7.58 12.42 -11.42
N ASN A 166 -8.74 13.08 -11.22
CA ASN A 166 -9.11 13.77 -9.98
C ASN A 166 -9.95 12.93 -8.99
N LEU A 167 -10.28 11.67 -9.30
CA LEU A 167 -11.15 10.81 -8.49
C LEU A 167 -10.54 9.40 -8.39
N HIS A 168 -10.49 8.90 -7.20
CA HIS A 168 -10.01 7.60 -6.71
C HIS A 168 -9.76 6.46 -7.71
N PRO A 169 -8.54 5.87 -7.72
CA PRO A 169 -8.22 4.69 -8.54
C PRO A 169 -9.04 3.47 -8.13
N VAL A 170 -9.43 2.65 -9.11
CA VAL A 170 -10.00 1.31 -8.86
C VAL A 170 -8.86 0.34 -8.59
N TYR A 171 -8.83 -0.25 -7.40
CA TYR A 171 -7.80 -1.22 -7.00
C TYR A 171 -8.32 -2.65 -7.18
N LEU A 172 -7.60 -3.46 -7.93
CA LEU A 172 -7.74 -4.91 -7.94
C LEU A 172 -6.62 -5.49 -7.07
N CYS A 173 -6.99 -5.99 -5.89
CA CYS A 173 -6.05 -6.68 -4.99
C CYS A 173 -6.29 -8.20 -5.10
N SER A 174 -5.25 -9.00 -4.91
CA SER A 174 -5.31 -10.48 -4.99
C SER A 174 -6.41 -11.13 -4.13
N ARG A 175 -6.90 -10.44 -3.09
CA ARG A 175 -7.99 -10.94 -2.25
C ARG A 175 -9.39 -10.74 -2.83
N ASN A 176 -9.56 -9.92 -3.86
CA ASN A 176 -10.87 -9.59 -4.44
C ASN A 176 -11.16 -10.34 -5.75
N LEU A 177 -10.25 -11.21 -6.19
CA LEU A 177 -10.44 -12.04 -7.38
C LEU A 177 -11.09 -13.38 -6.99
N ASN A 178 -12.31 -13.33 -6.44
CA ASN A 178 -13.21 -14.48 -6.42
C ASN A 178 -13.97 -14.50 -7.75
N PHE A 179 -13.52 -15.35 -8.67
CA PHE A 179 -14.26 -15.76 -9.86
C PHE A 179 -15.14 -16.96 -9.54
#